data_37d243bde584f0a088ee7b3df523cf61
#
_entry.id   37d243bde584f0a088ee7b3df523cf61
#
_cell.length_a   1.000
_cell.length_b   1.000
_cell.length_c   1.000
_cell.angle_alpha   90.00
_cell.angle_beta   90.00
_cell.angle_gamma   90.00
#
_symmetry.space_group_name_H-M   'P 1'
#
loop_
_entity.id
_entity.type
_entity.pdbx_description
1 polymer ?
#
loop_
_entity_poly.entity_id
_entity_poly.type
_entity_poly.pdbx_seq_one_letter_code
_entity_poly.pdbx_strand_id
1 'polypeptide(L)'
;MFWRIIRRLITANYGRLFVVLLALGAGAAVTSALLNLQIDAGKRLTTEFRALGANVIVAPRTANSQSGDGGTVDESLFSQLPAQYEGKPVPAVGFLYVIGQVAKAGQIHFEPAVLAGTQGHGIIQIRPGRRSGYRSDLESEPDSCELGVKAAAQFKVVAGDSLQLKNQGREASCKIFAIVATGGAEDTQIFTNLRTAQSLADLPARLSLIQLSVNATPSSLNSFIASLAGQLPSADVHGIKQFAEAEGRIYTRISGLLSSTVLLVLFLTSLCVMAGMSNVAAERKNDVGLMKAIGGSIPQVVRLFLAEAILLGFAGGIVGSAFGIFLSMWLGKAVFGVAAHPRLIVYPISVALTVIVSIAAAFPLRRLASVRPASVFRGEE
;
A
#
# COMPACT_ATOMS: atom_id res chain seq x y z
N MET A 1 29.24 28.64 -29.23
CA MET A 1 30.35 29.02 -28.31
C MET A 1 30.11 28.51 -26.88
N PHE A 2 28.96 28.76 -26.30
CA PHE A 2 28.58 28.37 -24.94
C PHE A 2 28.82 26.87 -24.60
N TRP A 3 28.41 25.94 -25.48
CA TRP A 3 28.58 24.50 -25.30
C TRP A 3 30.04 24.02 -25.31
N ARG A 4 30.90 24.68 -26.11
CA ARG A 4 32.34 24.37 -26.12
C ARG A 4 33.04 24.85 -24.85
N ILE A 5 32.58 25.95 -24.25
CA ILE A 5 33.09 26.46 -22.97
C ILE A 5 32.72 25.50 -21.86
N ILE A 6 31.46 25.06 -21.78
CA ILE A 6 30.98 24.08 -20.79
C ILE A 6 31.77 22.76 -20.89
N ARG A 7 31.96 22.26 -22.10
CA ARG A 7 32.72 21.01 -22.29
C ARG A 7 34.18 21.15 -21.83
N ARG A 8 34.85 22.26 -22.10
CA ARG A 8 36.21 22.54 -21.60
C ARG A 8 36.24 22.72 -20.06
N LEU A 9 35.26 23.36 -19.49
CA LEU A 9 35.13 23.54 -18.04
C LEU A 9 34.97 22.22 -17.30
N ILE A 10 34.15 21.32 -17.86
CA ILE A 10 33.97 19.95 -17.30
C ILE A 10 35.28 19.16 -17.42
N THR A 11 36.04 19.31 -18.52
CA THR A 11 37.27 18.56 -18.74
C THR A 11 38.49 19.05 -17.95
N ALA A 12 38.48 20.29 -17.44
CA ALA A 12 39.60 20.85 -16.70
C ALA A 12 39.67 20.42 -15.21
N ASN A 13 38.54 20.04 -14.57
CA ASN A 13 38.47 19.74 -13.13
C ASN A 13 37.67 18.48 -12.82
N TYR A 14 37.98 17.38 -13.51
CA TYR A 14 37.23 16.11 -13.37
C TYR A 14 37.08 15.61 -11.94
N GLY A 15 38.13 15.66 -11.10
CA GLY A 15 38.09 15.04 -9.78
C GLY A 15 37.06 15.68 -8.84
N ARG A 16 36.94 17.00 -8.86
CA ARG A 16 36.03 17.74 -7.95
C ARG A 16 34.59 17.75 -8.42
N LEU A 17 34.40 17.95 -9.74
CA LEU A 17 33.07 17.80 -10.34
C LEU A 17 32.53 16.39 -10.17
N PHE A 18 33.41 15.38 -10.17
CA PHE A 18 33.04 14.00 -9.90
C PHE A 18 32.58 13.81 -8.44
N VAL A 19 33.23 14.46 -7.46
CA VAL A 19 32.77 14.42 -6.05
C VAL A 19 31.39 15.06 -5.90
N VAL A 20 31.15 16.22 -6.54
CA VAL A 20 29.82 16.87 -6.54
C VAL A 20 28.78 15.99 -7.23
N LEU A 21 29.13 15.36 -8.36
CA LEU A 21 28.26 14.43 -9.07
C LEU A 21 27.93 13.19 -8.23
N LEU A 22 28.91 12.63 -7.52
CA LEU A 22 28.70 11.52 -6.59
C LEU A 22 27.77 11.90 -5.44
N ALA A 23 27.98 13.09 -4.83
CA ALA A 23 27.11 13.59 -3.78
C ALA A 23 25.65 13.75 -4.25
N LEU A 24 25.46 14.36 -5.43
CA LEU A 24 24.14 14.50 -6.06
C LEU A 24 23.54 13.14 -6.42
N GLY A 25 24.35 12.24 -6.98
CA GLY A 25 23.93 10.89 -7.33
C GLY A 25 23.53 10.06 -6.11
N ALA A 26 24.30 10.11 -5.02
CA ALA A 26 23.97 9.44 -3.78
C ALA A 26 22.68 10.00 -3.14
N GLY A 27 22.55 11.34 -3.07
CA GLY A 27 21.33 11.98 -2.59
C GLY A 27 20.09 11.61 -3.42
N ALA A 28 20.22 11.61 -4.76
CA ALA A 28 19.17 11.19 -5.68
C ALA A 28 18.82 9.71 -5.53
N ALA A 29 19.82 8.84 -5.30
CA ALA A 29 19.60 7.41 -5.12
C ALA A 29 18.81 7.12 -3.84
N VAL A 30 19.21 7.70 -2.72
CA VAL A 30 18.50 7.54 -1.44
C VAL A 30 17.08 8.11 -1.54
N THR A 31 16.92 9.31 -2.09
CA THR A 31 15.61 9.96 -2.28
C THR A 31 14.68 9.11 -3.16
N SER A 32 15.19 8.62 -4.29
CA SER A 32 14.43 7.77 -5.20
C SER A 32 14.06 6.44 -4.58
N ALA A 33 14.99 5.80 -3.83
CA ALA A 33 14.73 4.54 -3.14
C ALA A 33 13.63 4.70 -2.09
N LEU A 34 13.70 5.72 -1.24
CA LEU A 34 12.72 5.97 -0.18
C LEU A 34 11.35 6.35 -0.75
N LEU A 35 11.30 7.23 -1.77
CA LEU A 35 10.04 7.60 -2.43
C LEU A 35 9.38 6.40 -3.12
N ASN A 36 10.17 5.57 -3.83
CA ASN A 36 9.63 4.37 -4.47
C ASN A 36 9.06 3.40 -3.43
N LEU A 37 9.78 3.16 -2.34
CA LEU A 37 9.32 2.30 -1.25
C LEU A 37 8.04 2.84 -0.59
N GLN A 38 7.97 4.15 -0.34
CA GLN A 38 6.81 4.81 0.26
C GLN A 38 5.57 4.70 -0.63
N ILE A 39 5.69 5.00 -1.93
CA ILE A 39 4.58 4.93 -2.87
C ILE A 39 4.14 3.48 -3.12
N ASP A 40 5.10 2.54 -3.21
CA ASP A 40 4.79 1.13 -3.41
C ASP A 40 4.12 0.52 -2.17
N ALA A 41 4.62 0.79 -0.97
CA ALA A 41 4.00 0.36 0.28
C ALA A 41 2.57 0.89 0.43
N GLY A 42 2.33 2.18 0.14
CA GLY A 42 0.99 2.76 0.18
C GLY A 42 0.01 2.11 -0.80
N LYS A 43 0.46 1.81 -2.02
CA LYS A 43 -0.39 1.13 -3.01
C LYS A 43 -0.63 -0.34 -2.69
N ARG A 44 0.36 -1.05 -2.15
CA ARG A 44 0.20 -2.44 -1.71
C ARG A 44 -0.81 -2.53 -0.56
N LEU A 45 -0.64 -1.71 0.47
CA LEU A 45 -1.60 -1.65 1.57
C LEU A 45 -3.02 -1.39 1.06
N THR A 46 -3.23 -0.39 0.21
CA THR A 46 -4.56 -0.12 -0.38
C THR A 46 -5.09 -1.26 -1.25
N THR A 47 -4.23 -1.99 -1.94
CA THR A 47 -4.63 -3.12 -2.79
C THR A 47 -4.93 -4.36 -1.96
N GLU A 48 -4.12 -4.62 -0.94
CA GLU A 48 -4.32 -5.73 0.01
C GLU A 48 -5.55 -5.49 0.89
N PHE A 49 -5.83 -4.24 1.31
CA PHE A 49 -7.08 -3.90 1.99
C PHE A 49 -8.31 -4.08 1.09
N ARG A 50 -8.21 -3.77 -0.20
CA ARG A 50 -9.28 -4.08 -1.17
C ARG A 50 -9.43 -5.60 -1.39
N ALA A 51 -8.35 -6.36 -1.26
CA ALA A 51 -8.36 -7.82 -1.35
C ALA A 51 -8.86 -8.49 -0.06
N LEU A 52 -8.95 -7.78 1.07
CA LEU A 52 -9.55 -8.27 2.31
C LEU A 52 -11.09 -8.41 2.24
N GLY A 53 -11.71 -7.96 1.16
CA GLY A 53 -13.09 -8.27 0.80
C GLY A 53 -14.09 -7.31 1.38
N ALA A 54 -14.90 -7.75 2.33
CA ALA A 54 -15.96 -6.94 2.93
C ALA A 54 -15.39 -5.76 3.71
N ASN A 55 -16.00 -4.58 3.52
CA ASN A 55 -15.64 -3.36 4.24
C ASN A 55 -16.81 -2.74 5.02
N VAL A 56 -18.02 -3.29 4.84
CA VAL A 56 -19.22 -2.92 5.60
C VAL A 56 -19.85 -4.18 6.17
N ILE A 57 -20.28 -4.11 7.42
CA ILE A 57 -21.02 -5.16 8.12
C ILE A 57 -22.38 -4.63 8.51
N VAL A 58 -23.41 -5.45 8.28
CA VAL A 58 -24.75 -5.30 8.86
C VAL A 58 -24.90 -6.39 9.90
N ALA A 59 -25.03 -5.99 11.16
CA ALA A 59 -25.09 -6.89 12.32
C ALA A 59 -26.38 -6.64 13.11
N PRO A 60 -26.79 -7.56 13.99
CA PRO A 60 -27.93 -7.33 14.87
C PRO A 60 -27.65 -6.17 15.84
N ARG A 61 -28.67 -5.39 16.16
CA ARG A 61 -28.57 -4.33 17.15
C ARG A 61 -28.49 -4.94 18.54
N THR A 62 -27.42 -4.64 19.26
CA THR A 62 -27.15 -5.19 20.61
C THR A 62 -28.26 -4.90 21.64
N ALA A 63 -29.07 -3.86 21.43
CA ALA A 63 -30.20 -3.52 22.29
C ALA A 63 -31.31 -4.58 22.32
N ASN A 64 -31.41 -5.45 21.32
CA ASN A 64 -32.44 -6.49 21.23
C ASN A 64 -32.00 -7.85 21.76
N SER A 65 -30.81 -7.97 22.36
CA SER A 65 -30.28 -9.23 22.91
C SER A 65 -31.06 -9.77 24.14
N GLN A 66 -32.05 -9.00 24.64
CA GLN A 66 -32.91 -9.45 25.73
C GLN A 66 -33.98 -10.48 25.32
N SER A 67 -34.18 -10.70 24.03
CA SER A 67 -35.23 -11.61 23.50
C SER A 67 -34.79 -13.07 23.34
N GLY A 68 -33.64 -13.52 23.89
CA GLY A 68 -33.17 -14.91 23.75
C GLY A 68 -32.78 -15.35 22.35
N ASP A 69 -32.89 -14.47 21.35
CA ASP A 69 -32.67 -14.73 19.94
C ASP A 69 -31.22 -14.33 19.59
N GLY A 70 -30.29 -14.97 20.20
CA GLY A 70 -28.82 -15.03 20.03
C GLY A 70 -28.11 -14.00 19.09
N GLY A 71 -28.65 -12.76 18.95
CA GLY A 71 -28.03 -11.73 18.14
C GLY A 71 -28.03 -12.06 16.65
N THR A 72 -29.17 -12.38 16.04
CA THR A 72 -29.31 -12.64 14.61
C THR A 72 -30.12 -11.56 13.90
N VAL A 73 -29.89 -11.38 12.61
CA VAL A 73 -30.70 -10.52 11.71
C VAL A 73 -31.58 -11.39 10.81
N ASP A 74 -32.68 -10.84 10.35
CA ASP A 74 -33.59 -11.51 9.43
C ASP A 74 -32.98 -11.59 8.03
N GLU A 75 -33.11 -12.75 7.37
CA GLU A 75 -32.60 -12.96 6.01
C GLU A 75 -33.28 -12.02 4.99
N SER A 76 -34.51 -11.56 5.25
CA SER A 76 -35.23 -10.61 4.40
C SER A 76 -34.51 -9.26 4.25
N LEU A 77 -33.64 -8.88 5.19
CA LEU A 77 -32.83 -7.68 5.06
C LEU A 77 -31.89 -7.72 3.86
N PHE A 78 -31.52 -8.93 3.41
CA PHE A 78 -30.66 -9.08 2.22
C PHE A 78 -31.31 -8.49 0.96
N SER A 79 -32.63 -8.61 0.81
CA SER A 79 -33.36 -8.05 -0.34
C SER A 79 -33.46 -6.52 -0.30
N GLN A 80 -33.24 -5.90 0.85
CA GLN A 80 -33.28 -4.43 1.02
C GLN A 80 -31.92 -3.78 0.77
N LEU A 81 -30.86 -4.56 0.55
CA LEU A 81 -29.53 -4.04 0.28
C LEU A 81 -29.41 -3.49 -1.13
N PRO A 82 -28.71 -2.36 -1.34
CA PRO A 82 -28.50 -1.82 -2.66
C PRO A 82 -27.56 -2.72 -3.47
N ALA A 83 -27.99 -3.12 -4.66
CA ALA A 83 -27.17 -3.94 -5.58
C ALA A 83 -26.01 -3.16 -6.20
N GLN A 84 -26.10 -1.81 -6.23
CA GLN A 84 -25.08 -0.92 -6.80
C GLN A 84 -24.94 0.35 -5.98
N TYR A 85 -23.72 0.89 -5.95
CA TYR A 85 -23.40 2.18 -5.39
C TYR A 85 -22.43 2.94 -6.32
N GLU A 86 -22.74 4.20 -6.65
CA GLU A 86 -21.97 5.00 -7.63
C GLU A 86 -21.71 4.27 -8.96
N GLY A 87 -22.69 3.52 -9.46
CA GLY A 87 -22.61 2.74 -10.71
C GLY A 87 -21.72 1.49 -10.63
N LYS A 88 -21.24 1.11 -9.44
CA LYS A 88 -20.44 -0.09 -9.21
C LYS A 88 -21.26 -1.13 -8.43
N PRO A 89 -21.08 -2.43 -8.73
CA PRO A 89 -21.77 -3.48 -8.00
C PRO A 89 -21.31 -3.51 -6.54
N VAL A 90 -22.25 -3.81 -5.64
CA VAL A 90 -22.03 -4.01 -4.20
C VAL A 90 -22.27 -5.49 -3.89
N PRO A 91 -21.27 -6.36 -3.98
CA PRO A 91 -21.39 -7.73 -3.55
C PRO A 91 -21.75 -7.79 -2.06
N ALA A 92 -22.77 -8.58 -1.72
CA ALA A 92 -23.21 -8.80 -0.36
C ALA A 92 -23.33 -10.29 -0.10
N VAL A 93 -22.93 -10.75 1.08
CA VAL A 93 -23.01 -12.15 1.50
C VAL A 93 -23.49 -12.22 2.94
N GLY A 94 -24.50 -13.04 3.17
CA GLY A 94 -25.03 -13.38 4.48
C GLY A 94 -24.28 -14.56 5.09
N PHE A 95 -23.96 -14.46 6.37
CA PHE A 95 -23.34 -15.52 7.16
C PHE A 95 -24.17 -15.86 8.38
N LEU A 96 -24.32 -17.16 8.65
CA LEU A 96 -24.80 -17.67 9.91
C LEU A 96 -23.66 -18.47 10.58
N TYR A 97 -23.12 -17.96 11.67
CA TYR A 97 -22.08 -18.63 12.44
C TYR A 97 -22.70 -19.50 13.52
N VAL A 98 -22.35 -20.78 13.54
CA VAL A 98 -22.81 -21.78 14.49
C VAL A 98 -21.62 -22.48 15.11
N ILE A 99 -21.55 -22.56 16.41
CA ILE A 99 -20.56 -23.41 17.09
C ILE A 99 -21.13 -24.82 17.15
N GLY A 100 -20.59 -25.70 16.34
CA GLY A 100 -21.01 -27.09 16.27
C GLY A 100 -19.90 -28.06 16.68
N GLN A 101 -20.24 -29.34 16.71
CA GLN A 101 -19.32 -30.44 16.87
C GLN A 101 -19.14 -31.14 15.52
N VAL A 102 -17.91 -31.43 15.15
CA VAL A 102 -17.55 -31.95 13.83
C VAL A 102 -16.67 -33.19 14.00
N ALA A 103 -16.94 -34.20 13.19
CA ALA A 103 -16.11 -35.40 13.09
C ALA A 103 -15.94 -35.81 11.64
N LYS A 104 -14.82 -36.44 11.30
CA LYS A 104 -14.67 -37.12 9.99
C LYS A 104 -15.64 -38.30 9.95
N ALA A 105 -16.26 -38.54 8.83
CA ALA A 105 -17.18 -39.66 8.64
C ALA A 105 -16.54 -40.99 9.08
N GLY A 106 -17.24 -41.73 9.94
CA GLY A 106 -16.75 -42.97 10.53
C GLY A 106 -15.93 -42.81 11.83
N GLN A 107 -15.71 -41.60 12.31
CA GLN A 107 -15.08 -41.34 13.62
C GLN A 107 -16.15 -41.06 14.68
N ILE A 108 -15.89 -41.53 15.91
CA ILE A 108 -16.81 -41.34 17.06
C ILE A 108 -16.46 -40.08 17.85
N HIS A 109 -15.26 -39.56 17.67
CA HIS A 109 -14.78 -38.38 18.40
C HIS A 109 -15.14 -37.09 17.66
N PHE A 110 -16.01 -36.29 18.30
CA PHE A 110 -16.41 -34.97 17.79
C PHE A 110 -15.59 -33.87 18.46
N GLU A 111 -15.10 -32.93 17.66
CA GLU A 111 -14.38 -31.76 18.12
C GLU A 111 -15.17 -30.48 17.82
N PRO A 112 -15.10 -29.46 18.68
CA PRO A 112 -15.78 -28.20 18.44
C PRO A 112 -15.19 -27.46 17.24
N ALA A 113 -16.06 -26.91 16.38
CA ALA A 113 -15.67 -26.09 15.23
C ALA A 113 -16.69 -24.99 14.97
N VAL A 114 -16.24 -23.92 14.32
CA VAL A 114 -17.11 -22.87 13.82
C VAL A 114 -17.59 -23.24 12.43
N LEU A 115 -18.90 -23.41 12.31
CA LEU A 115 -19.60 -23.61 11.05
C LEU A 115 -20.09 -22.26 10.55
N ALA A 116 -19.73 -21.88 9.34
CA ALA A 116 -20.17 -20.66 8.68
C ALA A 116 -21.11 -21.01 7.53
N GLY A 117 -22.42 -20.94 7.78
CA GLY A 117 -23.43 -21.09 6.74
C GLY A 117 -23.47 -19.85 5.87
N THR A 118 -23.42 -20.03 4.54
CA THR A 118 -23.44 -18.92 3.59
C THR A 118 -24.24 -19.25 2.34
N GLN A 119 -24.74 -18.23 1.65
CA GLN A 119 -25.41 -18.37 0.36
C GLN A 119 -24.36 -18.31 -0.74
N GLY A 120 -24.37 -19.32 -1.64
CA GLY A 120 -23.52 -19.33 -2.83
C GLY A 120 -22.01 -19.26 -2.51
N HIS A 121 -21.24 -18.64 -3.39
CA HIS A 121 -19.78 -18.48 -3.30
C HIS A 121 -19.33 -17.44 -2.26
N GLY A 122 -19.88 -17.42 -1.06
CA GLY A 122 -19.71 -16.34 -0.10
C GLY A 122 -18.30 -15.82 0.08
N ILE A 123 -17.29 -16.71 0.16
CA ILE A 123 -15.89 -16.30 0.33
C ILE A 123 -15.32 -15.71 -0.97
N ILE A 124 -15.70 -16.25 -2.13
CA ILE A 124 -15.15 -15.85 -3.43
C ILE A 124 -15.71 -14.52 -3.89
N GLN A 125 -16.98 -14.24 -3.61
CA GLN A 125 -17.61 -12.95 -3.95
C GLN A 125 -17.02 -11.81 -3.14
N ILE A 126 -16.63 -12.07 -1.92
CA ILE A 126 -16.06 -11.06 -1.02
C ILE A 126 -14.54 -10.92 -1.21
N ARG A 127 -13.84 -11.98 -1.60
CA ARG A 127 -12.38 -11.98 -1.82
C ARG A 127 -12.00 -12.44 -3.23
N PRO A 128 -12.14 -11.58 -4.24
CA PRO A 128 -11.69 -11.92 -5.59
C PRO A 128 -10.15 -11.94 -5.62
N GLY A 129 -9.51 -13.10 -5.63
CA GLY A 129 -8.07 -13.12 -5.87
C GLY A 129 -7.28 -14.39 -5.57
N ARG A 130 -7.82 -15.36 -4.84
CA ARG A 130 -7.14 -16.65 -4.64
C ARG A 130 -7.96 -17.82 -5.17
N ARG A 131 -7.77 -18.11 -6.44
CA ARG A 131 -8.24 -19.34 -7.06
C ARG A 131 -7.14 -20.40 -6.91
N SER A 132 -7.37 -21.41 -6.09
CA SER A 132 -6.65 -22.66 -6.19
C SER A 132 -7.70 -23.77 -6.33
N GLY A 133 -7.85 -24.32 -7.54
CA GLY A 133 -8.60 -25.55 -7.79
C GLY A 133 -10.15 -25.45 -7.80
N TYR A 134 -10.72 -24.27 -7.96
CA TYR A 134 -12.16 -24.05 -7.95
C TYR A 134 -12.86 -24.65 -9.18
N ARG A 135 -13.89 -25.48 -8.95
CA ARG A 135 -14.82 -26.00 -9.96
C ARG A 135 -16.23 -25.54 -9.63
N SER A 136 -16.82 -24.75 -10.51
CA SER A 136 -18.16 -24.17 -10.36
C SER A 136 -19.33 -25.18 -10.38
N ASP A 137 -19.06 -26.39 -10.78
CA ASP A 137 -20.02 -27.48 -10.96
C ASP A 137 -20.38 -28.20 -9.64
N LEU A 138 -19.59 -28.05 -8.56
CA LEU A 138 -19.86 -28.68 -7.26
C LEU A 138 -20.70 -27.82 -6.30
N GLU A 139 -21.02 -26.62 -6.70
CA GLU A 139 -21.74 -25.61 -5.90
C GLU A 139 -23.22 -25.91 -5.69
N SER A 140 -23.80 -26.71 -6.56
CA SER A 140 -25.23 -27.01 -6.57
C SER A 140 -25.60 -28.17 -5.65
N GLU A 141 -24.63 -28.84 -5.03
CA GLU A 141 -24.93 -29.94 -4.10
C GLU A 141 -25.23 -29.37 -2.69
N PRO A 142 -26.43 -29.60 -2.14
CA PRO A 142 -26.85 -29.06 -0.85
C PRO A 142 -25.97 -29.54 0.32
N ASP A 143 -25.25 -30.64 0.15
CA ASP A 143 -24.42 -31.27 1.17
C ASP A 143 -22.90 -31.08 0.96
N SER A 144 -22.51 -30.02 0.25
CA SER A 144 -21.10 -29.69 0.06
C SER A 144 -20.56 -28.69 1.07
N CYS A 145 -19.28 -28.80 1.43
CA CYS A 145 -18.61 -27.84 2.29
C CYS A 145 -17.20 -27.49 1.81
N GLU A 146 -16.77 -26.28 2.17
CA GLU A 146 -15.40 -25.80 2.02
C GLU A 146 -14.74 -25.72 3.41
N LEU A 147 -13.48 -26.05 3.51
CA LEU A 147 -12.74 -25.96 4.76
C LEU A 147 -11.58 -24.96 4.63
N GLY A 148 -11.39 -24.18 5.68
CA GLY A 148 -10.14 -23.46 5.86
C GLY A 148 -8.98 -24.42 6.06
N VAL A 149 -7.79 -24.07 5.60
CA VAL A 149 -6.58 -24.92 5.64
C VAL A 149 -6.23 -25.40 7.07
N LYS A 150 -6.47 -24.55 8.08
CA LYS A 150 -6.21 -24.92 9.48
C LYS A 150 -7.27 -25.89 10.03
N ALA A 151 -8.55 -25.70 9.65
CA ALA A 151 -9.62 -26.63 9.99
C ALA A 151 -9.36 -27.99 9.32
N ALA A 152 -8.95 -28.03 8.05
CA ALA A 152 -8.60 -29.27 7.37
C ALA A 152 -7.43 -30.01 8.06
N ALA A 153 -6.42 -29.28 8.51
CA ALA A 153 -5.29 -29.84 9.26
C ALA A 153 -5.73 -30.39 10.64
N GLN A 154 -6.62 -29.65 11.35
CA GLN A 154 -7.16 -30.07 12.65
C GLN A 154 -7.91 -31.40 12.52
N PHE A 155 -8.84 -31.51 11.58
CA PHE A 155 -9.65 -32.73 11.38
C PHE A 155 -8.94 -33.81 10.56
N LYS A 156 -7.71 -33.53 10.07
CA LYS A 156 -6.91 -34.48 9.24
C LYS A 156 -7.69 -34.98 8.03
N VAL A 157 -8.34 -34.05 7.31
CA VAL A 157 -9.19 -34.34 6.15
C VAL A 157 -8.62 -33.69 4.89
N VAL A 158 -9.01 -34.25 3.75
CA VAL A 158 -8.67 -33.78 2.40
C VAL A 158 -9.92 -33.56 1.57
N ALA A 159 -9.80 -32.87 0.46
CA ALA A 159 -10.90 -32.70 -0.48
C ALA A 159 -11.40 -34.07 -0.95
N GLY A 160 -12.73 -34.27 -0.93
CA GLY A 160 -13.38 -35.53 -1.21
C GLY A 160 -13.81 -36.32 0.03
N ASP A 161 -13.24 -36.05 1.20
CA ASP A 161 -13.70 -36.63 2.47
C ASP A 161 -15.09 -36.09 2.86
N SER A 162 -15.79 -36.79 3.74
CA SER A 162 -17.07 -36.35 4.31
C SER A 162 -16.96 -36.07 5.80
N LEU A 163 -17.63 -35.01 6.24
CA LEU A 163 -17.74 -34.61 7.63
C LEU A 163 -19.15 -34.84 8.16
N GLN A 164 -19.24 -35.21 9.42
CA GLN A 164 -20.47 -35.22 10.21
C GLN A 164 -20.50 -33.96 11.08
N LEU A 165 -21.57 -33.20 10.96
CA LEU A 165 -21.81 -31.95 11.69
C LEU A 165 -22.92 -32.19 12.69
N LYS A 166 -22.74 -31.78 13.93
CA LYS A 166 -23.73 -31.97 15.01
C LYS A 166 -23.88 -30.68 15.82
N ASN A 167 -25.12 -30.31 16.09
CA ASN A 167 -25.43 -29.18 16.98
C ASN A 167 -26.76 -29.43 17.67
N GLN A 168 -26.78 -29.32 19.01
CA GLN A 168 -27.99 -29.48 19.86
C GLN A 168 -28.87 -30.70 19.51
N GLY A 169 -28.25 -31.85 19.20
CA GLY A 169 -28.96 -33.08 18.84
C GLY A 169 -29.38 -33.21 17.37
N ARG A 170 -29.16 -32.16 16.54
CA ARG A 170 -29.35 -32.22 15.10
C ARG A 170 -28.06 -32.60 14.40
N GLU A 171 -28.18 -33.39 13.36
CA GLU A 171 -27.02 -33.89 12.60
C GLU A 171 -27.21 -33.58 11.12
N ALA A 172 -26.08 -33.25 10.47
CA ALA A 172 -25.99 -33.11 9.03
C ALA A 172 -24.64 -33.70 8.58
N SER A 173 -24.55 -34.03 7.31
CA SER A 173 -23.30 -34.43 6.69
C SER A 173 -22.93 -33.48 5.56
N CYS A 174 -21.63 -33.27 5.33
CA CYS A 174 -21.19 -32.55 4.16
C CYS A 174 -19.93 -33.16 3.54
N LYS A 175 -19.84 -33.11 2.23
CA LYS A 175 -18.68 -33.56 1.47
C LYS A 175 -17.76 -32.40 1.17
N ILE A 176 -16.48 -32.55 1.49
CA ILE A 176 -15.47 -31.50 1.28
C ILE A 176 -15.17 -31.40 -0.20
N PHE A 177 -15.51 -30.30 -0.84
CA PHE A 177 -15.16 -30.09 -2.24
C PHE A 177 -13.89 -29.24 -2.41
N ALA A 178 -13.54 -28.36 -1.48
CA ALA A 178 -12.34 -27.54 -1.54
C ALA A 178 -11.75 -27.24 -0.16
N ILE A 179 -10.44 -27.03 -0.13
CA ILE A 179 -9.73 -26.48 1.04
C ILE A 179 -9.15 -25.13 0.62
N VAL A 180 -9.48 -24.08 1.38
CA VAL A 180 -9.14 -22.70 1.08
C VAL A 180 -8.15 -22.14 2.11
N ALA A 181 -7.18 -21.37 1.64
CA ALA A 181 -6.24 -20.64 2.46
C ALA A 181 -6.42 -19.15 2.23
N THR A 182 -6.97 -18.43 3.19
CA THR A 182 -7.22 -17.00 3.12
C THR A 182 -6.17 -16.19 3.87
N GLY A 183 -5.47 -16.80 4.83
CA GLY A 183 -4.55 -16.14 5.74
C GLY A 183 -5.26 -15.41 6.88
N GLY A 184 -6.60 -15.55 7.00
CA GLY A 184 -7.43 -14.91 8.00
C GLY A 184 -8.08 -15.89 8.98
N ALA A 185 -9.12 -15.42 9.68
CA ALA A 185 -9.92 -16.22 10.62
C ALA A 185 -10.66 -17.37 9.93
N GLU A 186 -10.97 -17.21 8.64
CA GLU A 186 -11.65 -18.20 7.81
C GLU A 186 -10.85 -19.49 7.66
N ASP A 187 -9.54 -19.46 7.84
CA ASP A 187 -8.69 -20.65 7.78
C ASP A 187 -9.04 -21.69 8.85
N THR A 188 -9.72 -21.28 9.93
CA THR A 188 -10.16 -22.16 11.04
C THR A 188 -11.62 -22.56 10.96
N GLN A 189 -12.34 -22.12 9.92
CA GLN A 189 -13.78 -22.30 9.79
C GLN A 189 -14.13 -23.36 8.76
N ILE A 190 -15.35 -23.90 8.89
CA ILE A 190 -15.98 -24.82 7.95
C ILE A 190 -17.15 -24.10 7.32
N PHE A 191 -17.11 -23.89 6.01
CA PHE A 191 -18.16 -23.24 5.25
C PHE A 191 -19.13 -24.28 4.71
N THR A 192 -20.40 -24.07 4.98
CA THR A 192 -21.48 -24.95 4.54
C THR A 192 -22.61 -24.12 3.91
N ASN A 193 -23.55 -24.79 3.28
CA ASN A 193 -24.74 -24.11 2.77
C ASN A 193 -25.51 -23.43 3.93
N LEU A 194 -26.06 -22.25 3.68
CA LEU A 194 -26.79 -21.47 4.67
C LEU A 194 -27.97 -22.28 5.26
N ARG A 195 -28.72 -23.00 4.44
CA ARG A 195 -29.85 -23.81 4.89
C ARG A 195 -29.42 -24.94 5.82
N THR A 196 -28.28 -25.57 5.56
CA THR A 196 -27.71 -26.60 6.43
C THR A 196 -27.34 -26.01 7.81
N ALA A 197 -26.69 -24.83 7.83
CA ALA A 197 -26.39 -24.15 9.08
C ALA A 197 -27.65 -23.70 9.83
N GLN A 198 -28.66 -23.18 9.13
CA GLN A 198 -29.95 -22.78 9.70
C GLN A 198 -30.69 -23.96 10.29
N SER A 199 -30.71 -25.11 9.61
CA SER A 199 -31.34 -26.34 10.14
C SER A 199 -30.62 -26.91 11.35
N LEU A 200 -29.28 -26.89 11.38
CA LEU A 200 -28.46 -27.31 12.50
C LEU A 200 -28.67 -26.42 13.74
N ALA A 201 -28.81 -25.10 13.52
CA ALA A 201 -28.98 -24.13 14.59
C ALA A 201 -30.42 -23.91 15.05
N ASP A 202 -31.41 -24.46 14.34
CA ASP A 202 -32.85 -24.16 14.52
C ASP A 202 -33.21 -22.70 14.36
N LEU A 203 -32.56 -22.04 13.39
CA LEU A 203 -32.70 -20.62 13.12
C LEU A 203 -33.11 -20.41 11.67
N PRO A 204 -34.33 -20.77 11.23
CA PRO A 204 -34.77 -20.59 9.86
C PRO A 204 -34.85 -19.10 9.51
N ALA A 205 -34.39 -18.75 8.31
CA ALA A 205 -34.35 -17.37 7.79
C ALA A 205 -33.58 -16.36 8.68
N ARG A 206 -32.59 -16.82 9.42
CA ARG A 206 -31.75 -15.97 10.28
C ARG A 206 -30.31 -15.97 9.83
N LEU A 207 -29.63 -14.84 10.01
CA LEU A 207 -28.21 -14.61 9.74
C LEU A 207 -27.52 -14.01 10.96
N SER A 208 -26.28 -14.35 11.20
CA SER A 208 -25.46 -13.70 12.23
C SER A 208 -25.04 -12.29 11.78
N LEU A 209 -24.72 -12.13 10.51
CA LEU A 209 -24.37 -10.84 9.90
C LEU A 209 -24.40 -10.91 8.38
N ILE A 210 -24.43 -9.73 7.74
CA ILE A 210 -24.26 -9.58 6.31
C ILE A 210 -22.99 -8.76 6.07
N GLN A 211 -22.15 -9.23 5.19
CA GLN A 211 -20.93 -8.55 4.75
C GLN A 211 -21.12 -7.97 3.37
N LEU A 212 -20.73 -6.70 3.18
CA LEU A 212 -20.78 -6.01 1.90
C LEU A 212 -19.38 -5.55 1.50
N SER A 213 -19.11 -5.60 0.19
CA SER A 213 -17.90 -5.05 -0.40
C SER A 213 -18.22 -3.84 -1.25
N VAL A 214 -17.98 -2.63 -0.73
CA VAL A 214 -18.30 -1.36 -1.39
C VAL A 214 -17.03 -0.75 -1.96
N ASN A 215 -16.99 -0.56 -3.28
CA ASN A 215 -15.86 0.06 -3.95
C ASN A 215 -16.01 1.59 -3.97
N ALA A 216 -15.72 2.23 -2.84
CA ALA A 216 -15.88 3.66 -2.62
C ALA A 216 -14.63 4.28 -1.99
N THR A 217 -14.53 5.63 -2.04
CA THR A 217 -13.53 6.38 -1.26
C THR A 217 -13.91 6.39 0.22
N PRO A 218 -13.00 6.66 1.16
CA PRO A 218 -13.33 6.69 2.59
C PRO A 218 -14.48 7.66 2.94
N SER A 219 -14.59 8.79 2.25
CA SER A 219 -15.67 9.76 2.45
C SER A 219 -17.00 9.24 1.92
N SER A 220 -17.05 8.72 0.70
CA SER A 220 -18.28 8.16 0.12
C SER A 220 -18.70 6.85 0.82
N LEU A 221 -17.74 6.06 1.33
CA LEU A 221 -18.06 4.89 2.16
C LEU A 221 -18.79 5.28 3.46
N ASN A 222 -18.35 6.35 4.14
CA ASN A 222 -19.05 6.85 5.33
C ASN A 222 -20.46 7.33 5.00
N SER A 223 -20.64 8.01 3.86
CA SER A 223 -21.97 8.44 3.39
C SER A 223 -22.86 7.23 3.04
N PHE A 224 -22.31 6.20 2.43
CA PHE A 224 -22.99 4.93 2.17
C PHE A 224 -23.46 4.25 3.47
N ILE A 225 -22.57 4.12 4.46
CA ILE A 225 -22.88 3.53 5.77
C ILE A 225 -24.00 4.30 6.45
N ALA A 226 -23.93 5.66 6.47
CA ALA A 226 -24.95 6.49 7.07
C ALA A 226 -26.31 6.36 6.36
N SER A 227 -26.33 6.30 5.04
CA SER A 227 -27.56 6.10 4.27
C SER A 227 -28.18 4.71 4.51
N LEU A 228 -27.35 3.67 4.55
CA LEU A 228 -27.79 2.30 4.78
C LEU A 228 -28.30 2.10 6.21
N ALA A 229 -27.64 2.71 7.20
CA ALA A 229 -28.09 2.70 8.59
C ALA A 229 -29.46 3.38 8.78
N GLY A 230 -29.75 4.43 7.99
CA GLY A 230 -31.08 5.07 7.97
C GLY A 230 -32.16 4.19 7.33
N GLN A 231 -31.81 3.37 6.35
CA GLN A 231 -32.75 2.44 5.68
C GLN A 231 -33.01 1.17 6.49
N LEU A 232 -32.06 0.75 7.34
CA LEU A 232 -32.13 -0.49 8.13
C LEU A 232 -32.16 -0.18 9.65
N PRO A 233 -33.24 0.37 10.19
CA PRO A 233 -33.30 0.75 11.60
C PRO A 233 -33.27 -0.43 12.56
N SER A 234 -33.55 -1.65 12.09
CA SER A 234 -33.55 -2.89 12.87
C SER A 234 -32.14 -3.51 13.00
N ALA A 235 -31.18 -3.05 12.20
CA ALA A 235 -29.82 -3.55 12.19
C ALA A 235 -28.81 -2.46 12.56
N ASP A 236 -27.63 -2.88 12.96
CA ASP A 236 -26.48 -2.01 13.15
C ASP A 236 -25.57 -2.09 11.93
N VAL A 237 -25.34 -0.97 11.27
CA VAL A 237 -24.51 -0.87 10.06
C VAL A 237 -23.22 -0.15 10.39
N HIS A 238 -22.11 -0.82 10.29
CA HIS A 238 -20.81 -0.19 10.54
C HIS A 238 -19.74 -0.65 9.54
N GLY A 239 -18.77 0.24 9.29
CA GLY A 239 -17.59 -0.10 8.52
C GLY A 239 -16.63 -0.96 9.35
N ILE A 240 -15.90 -1.85 8.71
CA ILE A 240 -14.80 -2.59 9.35
C ILE A 240 -13.65 -1.59 9.57
N LYS A 241 -13.86 -0.60 10.45
CA LYS A 241 -12.93 0.51 10.67
C LYS A 241 -11.72 0.15 11.53
N GLN A 242 -11.84 -0.81 12.44
CA GLN A 242 -10.86 -0.99 13.52
C GLN A 242 -9.47 -1.41 13.04
N PHE A 243 -9.38 -2.19 11.96
CA PHE A 243 -8.08 -2.53 11.37
C PHE A 243 -7.56 -1.43 10.42
N ALA A 244 -8.42 -0.85 9.58
CA ALA A 244 -8.02 0.16 8.62
C ALA A 244 -7.56 1.48 9.26
N GLU A 245 -8.15 1.91 10.39
CA GLU A 245 -7.75 3.15 11.09
C GLU A 245 -6.46 2.99 11.91
N ALA A 246 -6.27 1.84 12.55
CA ALA A 246 -5.03 1.56 13.29
C ALA A 246 -3.83 1.44 12.33
N GLU A 247 -3.99 0.71 11.24
CA GLU A 247 -2.95 0.55 10.23
C GLU A 247 -2.76 1.80 9.38
N GLY A 248 -3.83 2.55 9.06
CA GLY A 248 -3.73 3.85 8.43
C GLY A 248 -2.95 4.86 9.26
N ARG A 249 -3.09 4.87 10.58
CA ARG A 249 -2.29 5.70 11.50
C ARG A 249 -0.82 5.28 11.53
N ILE A 250 -0.55 3.97 11.52
CA ILE A 250 0.82 3.44 11.44
C ILE A 250 1.45 3.83 10.10
N TYR A 251 0.73 3.64 8.99
CA TYR A 251 1.20 4.05 7.67
C TYR A 251 1.49 5.54 7.58
N THR A 252 0.60 6.39 8.10
CA THR A 252 0.80 7.86 8.11
C THR A 252 2.03 8.25 8.92
N ARG A 253 2.29 7.60 10.06
CA ARG A 253 3.50 7.83 10.86
C ARG A 253 4.76 7.37 10.14
N ILE A 254 4.76 6.17 9.55
CA ILE A 254 5.88 5.65 8.76
C ILE A 254 6.14 6.53 7.54
N SER A 255 5.10 6.92 6.82
CA SER A 255 5.20 7.83 5.67
C SER A 255 5.75 9.20 6.08
N GLY A 256 5.34 9.73 7.22
CA GLY A 256 5.88 10.95 7.81
C GLY A 256 7.38 10.84 8.12
N LEU A 257 7.80 9.74 8.74
CA LEU A 257 9.22 9.45 9.03
C LEU A 257 10.04 9.33 7.73
N LEU A 258 9.55 8.60 6.74
CA LEU A 258 10.24 8.48 5.45
C LEU A 258 10.36 9.83 4.74
N SER A 259 9.31 10.65 4.75
CA SER A 259 9.32 11.99 4.15
C SER A 259 10.30 12.93 4.88
N SER A 260 10.35 12.87 6.21
CA SER A 260 11.33 13.67 6.99
C SER A 260 12.76 13.23 6.72
N THR A 261 13.00 11.93 6.55
CA THR A 261 14.30 11.39 6.17
C THR A 261 14.71 11.86 4.76
N VAL A 262 13.79 11.86 3.80
CA VAL A 262 14.05 12.41 2.44
C VAL A 262 14.43 13.89 2.52
N LEU A 263 13.69 14.70 3.30
CA LEU A 263 14.02 16.12 3.50
C LEU A 263 15.40 16.32 4.12
N LEU A 264 15.75 15.51 5.14
CA LEU A 264 17.05 15.56 5.78
C LEU A 264 18.16 15.20 4.79
N VAL A 265 18.01 14.15 4.02
CA VAL A 265 18.98 13.72 2.99
C VAL A 265 19.15 14.82 1.93
N LEU A 266 18.07 15.42 1.43
CA LEU A 266 18.13 16.52 0.48
C LEU A 266 18.84 17.74 1.06
N PHE A 267 18.60 18.07 2.32
CA PHE A 267 19.27 19.14 3.03
C PHE A 267 20.78 18.88 3.15
N LEU A 268 21.19 17.68 3.63
CA LEU A 268 22.59 17.30 3.72
C LEU A 268 23.28 17.28 2.35
N THR A 269 22.59 16.78 1.32
CA THR A 269 23.08 16.80 -0.07
C THR A 269 23.29 18.25 -0.55
N SER A 270 22.35 19.15 -0.24
CA SER A 270 22.48 20.58 -0.57
C SER A 270 23.71 21.21 0.08
N LEU A 271 23.98 20.93 1.35
CA LEU A 271 25.16 21.41 2.05
C LEU A 271 26.45 20.87 1.43
N CYS A 272 26.49 19.59 1.13
CA CYS A 272 27.64 18.93 0.49
C CYS A 272 27.95 19.52 -0.89
N VAL A 273 26.91 19.70 -1.70
CA VAL A 273 27.02 20.31 -3.05
C VAL A 273 27.43 21.79 -2.94
N MET A 274 26.86 22.53 -1.98
CA MET A 274 27.21 23.91 -1.74
C MET A 274 28.72 24.07 -1.38
N ALA A 275 29.23 23.20 -0.52
CA ALA A 275 30.65 23.18 -0.16
C ALA A 275 31.53 22.87 -1.39
N GLY A 276 31.16 21.83 -2.16
CA GLY A 276 31.87 21.47 -3.39
C GLY A 276 31.88 22.58 -4.45
N MET A 277 30.71 23.18 -4.70
CA MET A 277 30.59 24.29 -5.66
C MET A 277 31.31 25.55 -5.19
N SER A 278 31.32 25.86 -3.88
CA SER A 278 32.07 26.98 -3.30
C SER A 278 33.57 26.80 -3.52
N ASN A 279 34.07 25.60 -3.35
CA ASN A 279 35.48 25.27 -3.57
C ASN A 279 35.86 25.43 -5.06
N VAL A 280 35.03 24.90 -5.98
CA VAL A 280 35.21 25.09 -7.43
C VAL A 280 35.18 26.57 -7.80
N ALA A 281 34.28 27.36 -7.23
CA ALA A 281 34.17 28.79 -7.52
C ALA A 281 35.36 29.59 -6.97
N ALA A 282 35.90 29.23 -5.81
CA ALA A 282 37.09 29.86 -5.24
C ALA A 282 38.32 29.70 -6.15
N GLU A 283 38.50 28.51 -6.74
CA GLU A 283 39.60 28.28 -7.70
C GLU A 283 39.44 29.03 -8.99
N ARG A 284 38.21 29.23 -9.44
CA ARG A 284 37.92 30.01 -10.68
C ARG A 284 37.83 31.50 -10.43
N LYS A 285 38.22 32.00 -9.24
CA LYS A 285 38.20 33.42 -8.87
C LYS A 285 38.98 34.28 -9.89
N ASN A 286 40.15 33.79 -10.35
CA ASN A 286 41.00 34.47 -11.33
C ASN A 286 40.35 34.50 -12.74
N ASP A 287 39.71 33.39 -13.16
CA ASP A 287 39.01 33.33 -14.45
C ASP A 287 37.81 34.27 -14.46
N VAL A 288 37.07 34.32 -13.34
CA VAL A 288 35.94 35.26 -13.17
C VAL A 288 36.42 36.71 -13.17
N GLY A 289 37.58 36.99 -12.52
CA GLY A 289 38.23 38.30 -12.55
C GLY A 289 38.60 38.72 -13.94
N LEU A 290 39.21 37.84 -14.72
CA LEU A 290 39.58 38.09 -16.13
C LEU A 290 38.33 38.33 -17.01
N MET A 291 37.28 37.50 -16.86
CA MET A 291 36.02 37.71 -17.59
C MET A 291 35.41 39.09 -17.32
N LYS A 292 35.46 39.55 -16.07
CA LYS A 292 35.00 40.89 -15.71
C LYS A 292 35.88 41.99 -16.25
N ALA A 293 37.21 41.81 -16.30
CA ALA A 293 38.15 42.77 -16.86
C ALA A 293 37.93 43.00 -18.39
N ILE A 294 37.47 41.97 -19.10
CA ILE A 294 37.15 42.02 -20.54
C ILE A 294 35.71 42.57 -20.78
N GLY A 295 34.97 42.96 -19.71
CA GLY A 295 33.63 43.54 -19.82
C GLY A 295 32.48 42.58 -19.61
N GLY A 296 32.73 41.36 -19.09
CA GLY A 296 31.71 40.38 -18.73
C GLY A 296 30.83 40.85 -17.58
N SER A 297 29.50 40.78 -17.73
CA SER A 297 28.57 41.19 -16.71
C SER A 297 28.39 40.10 -15.60
N ILE A 298 28.14 40.53 -14.36
CA ILE A 298 27.89 39.62 -13.21
C ILE A 298 26.78 38.59 -13.52
N PRO A 299 25.66 38.97 -14.16
CA PRO A 299 24.61 38.00 -14.51
C PRO A 299 25.08 36.87 -15.45
N GLN A 300 26.04 37.15 -16.33
CA GLN A 300 26.58 36.15 -17.24
C GLN A 300 27.38 35.09 -16.50
N VAL A 301 28.18 35.50 -15.51
CA VAL A 301 28.97 34.61 -14.66
C VAL A 301 28.03 33.73 -13.80
N VAL A 302 27.01 34.34 -13.18
CA VAL A 302 26.03 33.61 -12.38
C VAL A 302 25.26 32.58 -13.22
N ARG A 303 24.84 32.97 -14.45
CA ARG A 303 24.14 32.02 -15.36
C ARG A 303 25.03 30.84 -15.75
N LEU A 304 26.34 31.04 -15.89
CA LEU A 304 27.27 29.97 -16.21
C LEU A 304 27.34 28.93 -15.07
N PHE A 305 27.53 29.40 -13.81
CA PHE A 305 27.53 28.52 -12.65
C PHE A 305 26.19 27.83 -12.43
N LEU A 306 25.07 28.53 -12.67
CA LEU A 306 23.74 27.95 -12.56
C LEU A 306 23.51 26.87 -13.62
N ALA A 307 23.96 27.08 -14.85
CA ALA A 307 23.88 26.08 -15.93
C ALA A 307 24.72 24.83 -15.58
N GLU A 308 25.91 25.03 -15.01
CA GLU A 308 26.77 23.94 -14.53
C GLU A 308 26.09 23.15 -13.43
N ALA A 309 25.48 23.83 -12.43
CA ALA A 309 24.73 23.21 -11.37
C ALA A 309 23.53 22.41 -11.89
N ILE A 310 22.77 22.95 -12.83
CA ILE A 310 21.63 22.27 -13.46
C ILE A 310 22.10 21.00 -14.20
N LEU A 311 23.18 21.09 -14.97
CA LEU A 311 23.72 19.94 -15.70
C LEU A 311 24.20 18.83 -14.75
N LEU A 312 24.91 19.19 -13.68
CA LEU A 312 25.35 18.24 -12.67
C LEU A 312 24.17 17.63 -11.91
N GLY A 313 23.17 18.46 -11.54
CA GLY A 313 21.93 18.00 -10.89
C GLY A 313 21.14 17.05 -11.78
N PHE A 314 21.07 17.34 -13.08
CA PHE A 314 20.38 16.49 -14.05
C PHE A 314 21.12 15.17 -14.27
N ALA A 315 22.43 15.21 -14.50
CA ALA A 315 23.25 14.00 -14.69
C ALA A 315 23.27 13.13 -13.43
N GLY A 316 23.55 13.73 -12.25
CA GLY A 316 23.53 13.03 -10.98
C GLY A 316 22.14 12.52 -10.62
N GLY A 317 21.10 13.31 -10.92
CA GLY A 317 19.71 12.92 -10.74
C GLY A 317 19.30 11.70 -11.56
N ILE A 318 19.65 11.65 -12.85
CA ILE A 318 19.34 10.52 -13.73
C ILE A 318 20.02 9.24 -13.24
N VAL A 319 21.34 9.29 -13.06
CA VAL A 319 22.13 8.11 -12.67
C VAL A 319 21.75 7.67 -11.24
N GLY A 320 21.67 8.63 -10.32
CA GLY A 320 21.30 8.36 -8.93
C GLY A 320 19.89 7.78 -8.79
N SER A 321 18.89 8.36 -9.47
CA SER A 321 17.52 7.87 -9.41
C SER A 321 17.37 6.47 -9.99
N ALA A 322 18.06 6.15 -11.07
CA ALA A 322 18.06 4.80 -11.66
C ALA A 322 18.65 3.79 -10.67
N PHE A 323 19.78 4.12 -10.05
CA PHE A 323 20.41 3.29 -9.02
C PHE A 323 19.52 3.15 -7.78
N GLY A 324 18.84 4.23 -7.36
CA GLY A 324 17.93 4.24 -6.21
C GLY A 324 16.71 3.35 -6.41
N ILE A 325 16.13 3.32 -7.61
CA ILE A 325 15.03 2.41 -7.93
C ILE A 325 15.53 0.94 -7.85
N PHE A 326 16.70 0.65 -8.41
CA PHE A 326 17.30 -0.67 -8.30
C PHE A 326 17.53 -1.06 -6.83
N LEU A 327 18.09 -0.15 -6.04
CA LEU A 327 18.32 -0.36 -4.61
C LEU A 327 17.01 -0.60 -3.85
N SER A 328 15.93 0.11 -4.18
CA SER A 328 14.60 -0.10 -3.55
C SER A 328 14.03 -1.49 -3.85
N MET A 329 14.23 -2.01 -5.07
CA MET A 329 13.81 -3.37 -5.43
C MET A 329 14.58 -4.42 -4.63
N TRP A 330 15.89 -4.22 -4.49
CA TRP A 330 16.76 -5.12 -3.73
C TRP A 330 16.43 -5.09 -2.22
N LEU A 331 16.29 -3.89 -1.63
CA LEU A 331 15.90 -3.75 -0.22
C LEU A 331 14.51 -4.34 0.04
N GLY A 332 13.54 -4.08 -0.84
CA GLY A 332 12.19 -4.63 -0.73
C GLY A 332 12.21 -6.15 -0.65
N LYS A 333 13.03 -6.79 -1.48
CA LYS A 333 13.20 -8.25 -1.45
C LYS A 333 13.93 -8.73 -0.19
N ALA A 334 14.96 -8.01 0.26
CA ALA A 334 15.75 -8.40 1.43
C ALA A 334 14.98 -8.23 2.77
N VAL A 335 14.19 -7.16 2.90
CA VAL A 335 13.49 -6.81 4.15
C VAL A 335 12.08 -7.40 4.20
N PHE A 336 11.32 -7.34 3.10
CA PHE A 336 9.92 -7.74 3.06
C PHE A 336 9.68 -9.07 2.33
N GLY A 337 10.74 -9.73 1.84
CA GLY A 337 10.61 -10.96 1.06
C GLY A 337 10.02 -10.78 -0.35
N VAL A 338 9.58 -9.57 -0.70
CA VAL A 338 8.92 -9.24 -1.98
C VAL A 338 9.57 -8.01 -2.58
N ALA A 339 10.03 -8.11 -3.84
CA ALA A 339 10.64 -6.99 -4.53
C ALA A 339 9.65 -5.82 -4.67
N ALA A 340 10.10 -4.60 -4.36
CA ALA A 340 9.31 -3.39 -4.60
C ALA A 340 9.08 -3.20 -6.11
N HIS A 341 7.85 -2.84 -6.51
CA HIS A 341 7.57 -2.57 -7.90
C HIS A 341 8.13 -1.19 -8.30
N PRO A 342 8.90 -1.11 -9.40
CA PRO A 342 9.44 0.16 -9.87
C PRO A 342 8.29 1.07 -10.33
N ARG A 343 8.15 2.23 -9.70
CA ARG A 343 7.13 3.23 -10.04
C ARG A 343 7.75 4.30 -10.93
N LEU A 344 7.43 4.27 -12.22
CA LEU A 344 8.01 5.20 -13.21
C LEU A 344 7.82 6.68 -12.85
N ILE A 345 6.78 7.03 -12.09
CA ILE A 345 6.53 8.41 -11.64
C ILE A 345 7.58 8.92 -10.64
N VAL A 346 8.25 8.03 -9.91
CA VAL A 346 9.29 8.39 -8.94
C VAL A 346 10.52 8.96 -9.64
N TYR A 347 10.82 8.45 -10.83
CA TYR A 347 12.01 8.84 -11.59
C TYR A 347 12.04 10.35 -11.90
N PRO A 348 11.05 10.94 -12.60
CA PRO A 348 11.05 12.36 -12.90
C PRO A 348 10.97 13.23 -11.64
N ILE A 349 10.24 12.79 -10.59
CA ILE A 349 10.15 13.54 -9.34
C ILE A 349 11.52 13.62 -8.66
N SER A 350 12.23 12.50 -8.56
CA SER A 350 13.55 12.44 -7.92
C SER A 350 14.58 13.27 -8.70
N VAL A 351 14.59 13.20 -10.03
CA VAL A 351 15.45 14.03 -10.88
C VAL A 351 15.14 15.53 -10.67
N ALA A 352 13.86 15.92 -10.68
CA ALA A 352 13.45 17.30 -10.46
C ALA A 352 13.90 17.83 -9.08
N LEU A 353 13.70 17.04 -8.01
CA LEU A 353 14.15 17.38 -6.66
C LEU A 353 15.68 17.57 -6.61
N THR A 354 16.44 16.69 -7.25
CA THR A 354 17.91 16.79 -7.31
C THR A 354 18.37 18.05 -8.04
N VAL A 355 17.71 18.41 -9.14
CA VAL A 355 17.99 19.66 -9.86
C VAL A 355 17.67 20.88 -9.00
N ILE A 356 16.53 20.88 -8.29
CA ILE A 356 16.16 21.97 -7.38
C ILE A 356 17.19 22.12 -6.26
N VAL A 357 17.64 21.02 -5.66
CA VAL A 357 18.69 21.02 -4.63
C VAL A 357 20.01 21.57 -5.18
N SER A 358 20.39 21.18 -6.38
CA SER A 358 21.61 21.67 -7.06
C SER A 358 21.55 23.17 -7.33
N ILE A 359 20.40 23.69 -7.75
CA ILE A 359 20.15 25.12 -7.94
C ILE A 359 20.23 25.88 -6.61
N ALA A 360 19.58 25.35 -5.56
CA ALA A 360 19.61 25.96 -4.23
C ALA A 360 21.04 26.01 -3.66
N ALA A 361 21.81 24.93 -3.85
CA ALA A 361 23.21 24.86 -3.42
C ALA A 361 24.13 25.86 -4.18
N ALA A 362 23.76 26.25 -5.40
CA ALA A 362 24.47 27.25 -6.18
C ALA A 362 24.15 28.71 -5.78
N PHE A 363 23.10 28.93 -4.96
CA PHE A 363 22.65 30.29 -4.59
C PHE A 363 23.72 31.14 -3.89
N PRO A 364 24.57 30.63 -2.95
CA PRO A 364 25.62 31.42 -2.30
C PRO A 364 26.70 31.90 -3.26
N LEU A 365 26.87 31.27 -4.43
CA LEU A 365 27.85 31.66 -5.45
C LEU A 365 27.60 33.07 -6.02
N ARG A 366 26.38 33.61 -5.87
CA ARG A 366 26.08 35.01 -6.19
C ARG A 366 26.96 35.99 -5.43
N ARG A 367 27.38 35.67 -4.20
CA ARG A 367 28.27 36.49 -3.38
C ARG A 367 29.68 36.51 -3.92
N LEU A 368 30.18 35.39 -4.47
CA LEU A 368 31.46 35.30 -5.14
C LEU A 368 31.50 36.11 -6.43
N ALA A 369 30.38 36.21 -7.16
CA ALA A 369 30.26 37.02 -8.36
C ALA A 369 30.36 38.54 -8.07
N SER A 370 30.23 39.00 -6.83
CA SER A 370 30.38 40.43 -6.42
C SER A 370 31.81 40.85 -6.14
N VAL A 371 32.81 39.97 -6.19
CA VAL A 371 34.23 40.27 -5.95
C VAL A 371 34.73 41.32 -6.94
N ARG A 372 35.42 42.34 -6.42
CA ARG A 372 35.97 43.45 -7.25
C ARG A 372 37.20 42.97 -8.04
N PRO A 373 37.32 43.24 -9.34
CA PRO A 373 38.48 42.80 -10.14
C PRO A 373 39.82 43.31 -9.60
N ALA A 374 39.85 44.55 -9.03
CA ALA A 374 41.05 45.16 -8.52
C ALA A 374 41.71 44.40 -7.32
N SER A 375 40.94 43.71 -6.46
CA SER A 375 41.51 42.93 -5.35
C SER A 375 42.16 41.64 -5.83
N VAL A 376 41.65 41.05 -6.95
CA VAL A 376 42.23 39.84 -7.54
C VAL A 376 43.60 40.05 -8.16
N PHE A 377 43.85 41.25 -8.74
CA PHE A 377 45.12 41.57 -9.36
C PHE A 377 46.17 42.09 -8.37
N ARG A 378 45.76 42.59 -7.18
CA ARG A 378 46.69 43.05 -6.14
C ARG A 378 47.19 41.92 -5.22
N GLY A 379 46.69 40.74 -5.32
CA GLY A 379 47.05 39.63 -4.45
C GLY A 379 46.68 39.86 -2.95
N GLU A 380 45.78 40.83 -2.67
CA GLU A 380 45.25 41.08 -1.33
C GLU A 380 44.15 40.02 -1.05
N GLU A 381 44.44 39.10 -0.07
CA GLU A 381 43.47 38.11 0.44
C GLU A 381 42.38 38.77 1.28
#